data_561204f09e6940159a72b8cba3172a30
#
_entry.id   561204f09e6940159a72b8cba3172a30
#
_cell.length_a   1.000
_cell.length_b   1.000
_cell.length_c   1.000
_cell.angle_alpha   90.00
_cell.angle_beta   90.00
_cell.angle_gamma   90.00
#
_symmetry.space_group_name_H-M   'P 1'
#
loop_
_entity.id
_entity.type
_entity.pdbx_description
1 polymer ?
#
loop_
_entity_poly.entity_id
_entity_poly.type
_entity_poly.pdbx_seq_one_letter_code
_entity_poly.pdbx_strand_id
1 'polypeptide(L)'
;MNPMKKVWSLLLILVSLSTATVAQVYEGTAEFDKKKYAAFLAEYDYQAPAVENALLKRFAKLGYRPREEKGIFNKDKGFRVFAGSIMSDITEGAADYYLKVEDRSKKGKEAALLTVIILQNGEALGRGVSETRATAVKTYLKSLLPDIIAENLELDIKAQEEAISKAEKKLESLKREKSELERKIEVNERTQLDTENEIKAKQEGLEILKSKRTTTPVLPSSGSVQKTNL
;
A
#
# COMPACT_ATOMS: atom_id res chain seq x y z
N MET A 1 31.45 7.46 -7.19
CA MET A 1 30.64 8.24 -6.21
C MET A 1 29.85 7.25 -5.38
N ASN A 2 30.19 7.10 -4.09
CA ASN A 2 29.77 6.01 -3.21
C ASN A 2 28.26 5.99 -3.01
N PRO A 3 27.54 4.85 -3.22
CA PRO A 3 26.10 4.74 -3.06
C PRO A 3 25.61 5.07 -1.64
N MET A 4 26.42 4.82 -0.63
CA MET A 4 26.12 5.16 0.77
C MET A 4 25.96 6.67 1.03
N LYS A 5 26.69 7.53 0.31
CA LYS A 5 26.54 9.00 0.45
C LYS A 5 25.20 9.51 -0.12
N LYS A 6 24.63 8.84 -1.12
CA LYS A 6 23.31 9.19 -1.68
C LYS A 6 22.18 8.84 -0.71
N VAL A 7 22.29 7.73 0.01
CA VAL A 7 21.29 7.30 1.01
C VAL A 7 21.26 8.24 2.21
N TRP A 8 22.42 8.68 2.68
CA TRP A 8 22.52 9.64 3.78
C TRP A 8 22.03 11.05 3.39
N SER A 9 22.24 11.47 2.12
CA SER A 9 21.73 12.74 1.62
C SER A 9 20.21 12.73 1.47
N LEU A 10 19.59 11.57 1.17
CA LEU A 10 18.13 11.41 1.13
C LEU A 10 17.50 11.42 2.52
N LEU A 11 18.20 10.85 3.52
CA LEU A 11 17.74 10.82 4.91
C LEU A 11 17.77 12.22 5.57
N LEU A 12 18.71 13.06 5.17
CA LEU A 12 18.84 14.41 5.72
C LEU A 12 17.80 15.41 5.18
N ILE A 13 17.22 15.15 4.00
CA ILE A 13 16.19 16.00 3.38
C ILE A 13 14.81 15.75 4.02
N LEU A 14 14.60 14.58 4.64
CA LEU A 14 13.31 14.21 5.26
C LEU A 14 13.05 14.92 6.61
N VAL A 15 14.04 15.55 7.21
CA VAL A 15 13.95 16.14 8.57
C VAL A 15 13.59 17.64 8.55
N SER A 16 13.52 18.30 7.41
CA SER A 16 13.55 19.78 7.36
C SER A 16 12.26 20.51 6.97
N LEU A 17 11.07 19.88 6.95
CA LEU A 17 9.82 20.60 6.67
C LEU A 17 8.71 20.31 7.70
N SER A 18 9.00 20.49 8.98
CA SER A 18 7.92 20.68 9.97
C SER A 18 7.44 22.15 9.93
N THR A 19 6.68 22.52 8.90
CA THR A 19 5.78 23.66 9.03
C THR A 19 4.75 23.29 10.07
N ALA A 20 4.68 24.04 11.17
CA ALA A 20 3.62 23.89 12.16
C ALA A 20 2.27 24.11 11.47
N THR A 21 1.64 23.03 11.02
CA THR A 21 0.32 23.07 10.41
C THR A 21 -0.69 23.31 11.51
N VAL A 22 -1.24 24.52 11.56
CA VAL A 22 -2.31 24.88 12.50
C VAL A 22 -3.63 24.39 11.89
N ALA A 23 -4.39 23.62 12.66
CA ALA A 23 -5.74 23.23 12.25
C ALA A 23 -6.60 24.47 11.98
N GLN A 24 -7.16 24.59 10.78
CA GLN A 24 -8.12 25.64 10.45
C GLN A 24 -9.51 25.18 10.88
N VAL A 25 -10.09 25.87 11.87
CA VAL A 25 -11.41 25.53 12.40
C VAL A 25 -12.37 26.71 12.22
N TYR A 26 -13.48 26.43 11.55
CA TYR A 26 -14.50 27.44 11.25
C TYR A 26 -15.92 26.88 11.39
N GLU A 27 -16.89 27.77 11.49
CA GLU A 27 -18.30 27.42 11.52
C GLU A 27 -18.87 27.36 10.11
N GLY A 28 -19.76 26.39 9.91
CA GLY A 28 -20.41 26.18 8.65
C GLY A 28 -21.75 25.44 8.79
N THR A 29 -22.14 24.74 7.76
CA THR A 29 -23.32 23.87 7.77
C THR A 29 -22.98 22.52 7.17
N ALA A 30 -23.62 21.46 7.67
CA ALA A 30 -23.52 20.13 7.11
C ALA A 30 -24.93 19.52 6.98
N GLU A 31 -25.08 18.63 6.00
CA GLU A 31 -26.32 17.90 5.79
C GLU A 31 -26.22 16.52 6.45
N PHE A 32 -27.19 16.23 7.30
CA PHE A 32 -27.39 14.91 7.88
C PHE A 32 -28.89 14.57 7.81
N ASP A 33 -29.23 13.39 7.35
CA ASP A 33 -30.61 12.92 7.17
C ASP A 33 -31.54 13.91 6.46
N LYS A 34 -31.04 14.46 5.32
CA LYS A 34 -31.75 15.45 4.47
C LYS A 34 -32.04 16.79 5.16
N LYS A 35 -31.51 17.03 6.33
CA LYS A 35 -31.62 18.31 7.05
C LYS A 35 -30.26 18.98 7.13
N LYS A 36 -30.26 20.31 7.02
CA LYS A 36 -29.08 21.14 7.22
C LYS A 36 -28.97 21.54 8.67
N TYR A 37 -27.82 21.28 9.25
CA TYR A 37 -27.47 21.64 10.62
C TYR A 37 -26.30 22.60 10.63
N ALA A 38 -26.24 23.46 11.65
CA ALA A 38 -25.03 24.17 11.98
C ALA A 38 -23.94 23.14 12.32
N ALA A 39 -22.72 23.37 11.87
CA ALA A 39 -21.60 22.45 12.01
C ALA A 39 -20.30 23.20 12.22
N PHE A 40 -19.33 22.56 12.87
CA PHE A 40 -17.94 22.99 12.91
C PHE A 40 -17.15 22.16 11.90
N LEU A 41 -16.31 22.84 11.14
CA LEU A 41 -15.44 22.24 10.15
C LEU A 41 -13.99 22.47 10.57
N ALA A 42 -13.19 21.42 10.53
CA ALA A 42 -11.76 21.49 10.84
C ALA A 42 -10.96 20.84 9.72
N GLU A 43 -10.01 21.59 9.17
CA GLU A 43 -9.09 21.09 8.16
C GLU A 43 -7.75 20.75 8.81
N TYR A 44 -7.24 19.55 8.50
CA TYR A 44 -5.96 19.07 8.97
C TYR A 44 -5.13 18.60 7.77
N ASP A 45 -3.87 18.99 7.73
CA ASP A 45 -2.92 18.55 6.69
C ASP A 45 -2.32 17.17 7.04
N TYR A 46 -3.21 16.18 7.26
CA TYR A 46 -2.89 14.80 7.64
C TYR A 46 -3.85 13.82 6.97
N GLN A 47 -3.50 12.54 6.99
CA GLN A 47 -4.33 11.48 6.44
C GLN A 47 -5.70 11.41 7.14
N ALA A 48 -6.77 11.24 6.37
CA ALA A 48 -8.11 11.12 6.93
C ALA A 48 -8.25 9.99 7.98
N PRO A 49 -7.64 8.80 7.81
CA PRO A 49 -7.64 7.78 8.85
C PRO A 49 -6.97 8.21 10.16
N ALA A 50 -5.93 9.06 10.11
CA ALA A 50 -5.29 9.57 11.32
C ALA A 50 -6.23 10.47 12.13
N VAL A 51 -6.96 11.36 11.44
CA VAL A 51 -7.96 12.23 12.06
C VAL A 51 -9.10 11.41 12.67
N GLU A 52 -9.60 10.40 11.94
CA GLU A 52 -10.66 9.53 12.44
C GLU A 52 -10.21 8.73 13.67
N ASN A 53 -9.02 8.12 13.62
CA ASN A 53 -8.48 7.34 14.73
C ASN A 53 -8.27 8.19 15.99
N ALA A 54 -7.71 9.40 15.85
CA ALA A 54 -7.52 10.31 16.96
C ALA A 54 -8.84 10.64 17.67
N LEU A 55 -9.89 10.94 16.88
CA LEU A 55 -11.23 11.19 17.42
C LEU A 55 -11.81 9.98 18.13
N LEU A 56 -11.80 8.81 17.46
CA LEU A 56 -12.34 7.57 18.04
C LEU A 56 -11.63 7.22 19.35
N LYS A 57 -10.32 7.40 19.43
CA LYS A 57 -9.54 7.18 20.67
C LYS A 57 -9.92 8.18 21.77
N ARG A 58 -10.17 9.47 21.43
CA ARG A 58 -10.62 10.46 22.41
C ARG A 58 -11.97 10.10 23.00
N PHE A 59 -12.96 9.75 22.18
CA PHE A 59 -14.25 9.30 22.66
C PHE A 59 -14.15 8.00 23.46
N ALA A 60 -13.34 7.03 23.01
CA ALA A 60 -13.12 5.78 23.72
C ALA A 60 -12.49 5.96 25.11
N LYS A 61 -11.55 6.92 25.27
CA LYS A 61 -10.97 7.29 26.57
C LYS A 61 -12.04 7.79 27.56
N LEU A 62 -13.10 8.40 27.05
CA LEU A 62 -14.27 8.85 27.86
C LEU A 62 -15.30 7.73 28.03
N GLY A 63 -15.06 6.53 27.51
CA GLY A 63 -15.98 5.39 27.61
C GLY A 63 -17.06 5.35 26.52
N TYR A 64 -17.02 6.24 25.54
CA TYR A 64 -18.00 6.31 24.47
C TYR A 64 -17.56 5.52 23.25
N ARG A 65 -18.53 4.88 22.59
CA ARG A 65 -18.35 4.18 21.30
C ARG A 65 -19.35 4.73 20.30
N PRO A 66 -18.99 4.78 19.02
CA PRO A 66 -19.92 5.19 18.00
C PRO A 66 -21.06 4.16 17.90
N ARG A 67 -22.25 4.63 17.54
CA ARG A 67 -23.37 3.76 17.25
C ARG A 67 -22.99 2.83 16.10
N GLU A 68 -23.20 1.51 16.31
CA GLU A 68 -23.05 0.53 15.23
C GLU A 68 -24.25 0.58 14.30
N GLU A 69 -24.02 0.76 13.01
CA GLU A 69 -25.05 0.60 12.01
C GLU A 69 -25.37 -0.87 11.81
N LYS A 70 -26.61 -1.24 12.12
CA LYS A 70 -27.13 -2.58 11.82
C LYS A 70 -28.02 -2.49 10.59
N GLY A 71 -27.55 -3.04 9.44
CA GLY A 71 -28.37 -3.19 8.24
C GLY A 71 -27.70 -2.78 6.94
N ILE A 72 -28.39 -3.06 5.83
CA ILE A 72 -27.91 -2.88 4.44
C ILE A 72 -27.90 -1.39 4.03
N PHE A 73 -28.59 -0.54 4.77
CA PHE A 73 -28.71 0.89 4.47
C PHE A 73 -27.93 1.71 5.51
N ASN A 74 -26.82 2.30 5.07
CA ASN A 74 -26.08 3.28 5.85
C ASN A 74 -26.91 4.55 6.04
N LYS A 75 -27.66 4.63 7.15
CA LYS A 75 -28.47 5.82 7.48
C LYS A 75 -27.61 7.00 7.92
N ASP A 76 -26.45 6.74 8.49
CA ASP A 76 -25.56 7.78 9.03
C ASP A 76 -24.66 8.40 7.94
N LYS A 77 -24.75 7.92 6.68
CA LYS A 77 -24.08 8.52 5.49
C LYS A 77 -22.59 8.86 5.72
N GLY A 78 -21.89 7.97 6.41
CA GLY A 78 -20.48 8.13 6.76
C GLY A 78 -20.22 8.96 8.02
N PHE A 79 -21.27 9.37 8.74
CA PHE A 79 -21.10 9.94 10.07
C PHE A 79 -20.92 8.85 11.13
N ARG A 80 -19.98 9.08 12.05
CA ARG A 80 -19.87 8.35 13.32
C ARG A 80 -20.74 9.07 14.34
N VAL A 81 -21.71 8.37 14.90
CA VAL A 81 -22.68 8.96 15.83
C VAL A 81 -22.40 8.52 17.26
N PHE A 82 -22.16 9.48 18.15
CA PHE A 82 -21.98 9.27 19.58
C PHE A 82 -23.16 9.92 20.31
N ALA A 83 -24.18 9.12 20.59
CA ALA A 83 -25.39 9.63 21.22
C ALA A 83 -25.22 9.79 22.74
N GLY A 84 -25.80 10.83 23.30
CA GLY A 84 -25.85 11.08 24.74
C GLY A 84 -24.49 11.24 25.43
N SER A 85 -23.44 11.61 24.67
CA SER A 85 -22.11 11.72 25.22
C SER A 85 -21.91 13.05 25.96
N ILE A 86 -21.21 13.01 27.10
CA ILE A 86 -20.85 14.20 27.88
C ILE A 86 -19.39 14.51 27.61
N MET A 87 -19.13 15.66 27.01
CA MET A 87 -17.79 16.21 26.80
C MET A 87 -17.72 17.55 27.51
N SER A 88 -17.26 17.55 28.75
CA SER A 88 -17.22 18.73 29.62
C SER A 88 -16.47 19.93 29.02
N ASP A 89 -15.51 19.65 28.12
CA ASP A 89 -14.77 20.68 27.37
C ASP A 89 -15.63 21.42 26.32
N ILE A 90 -16.80 20.84 25.95
CA ILE A 90 -17.67 21.33 24.88
C ILE A 90 -19.07 21.66 25.39
N THR A 91 -19.67 20.73 26.18
CA THR A 91 -21.06 20.83 26.64
C THR A 91 -21.16 20.54 28.11
N GLU A 92 -22.03 21.31 28.83
CA GLU A 92 -22.30 21.12 30.26
C GLU A 92 -23.13 19.88 30.56
N GLY A 93 -23.68 19.22 29.54
CA GLY A 93 -24.52 18.03 29.67
C GLY A 93 -24.39 17.09 28.45
N ALA A 94 -25.25 16.09 28.42
CA ALA A 94 -25.27 15.12 27.32
C ALA A 94 -25.65 15.77 25.99
N ALA A 95 -24.95 15.38 24.95
CA ALA A 95 -25.22 15.81 23.58
C ALA A 95 -24.95 14.64 22.60
N ASP A 96 -25.54 14.75 21.43
CA ASP A 96 -25.28 13.82 20.32
C ASP A 96 -24.24 14.44 19.40
N TYR A 97 -23.16 13.71 19.15
CA TYR A 97 -22.07 14.11 18.27
C TYR A 97 -22.11 13.30 16.98
N TYR A 98 -22.18 14.01 15.85
CA TYR A 98 -22.11 13.44 14.51
C TYR A 98 -20.80 13.89 13.89
N LEU A 99 -19.89 12.94 13.66
CA LEU A 99 -18.54 13.19 13.21
C LEU A 99 -18.34 12.53 11.84
N LYS A 100 -17.88 13.30 10.86
CA LYS A 100 -17.53 12.79 9.54
C LYS A 100 -16.15 13.28 9.14
N VAL A 101 -15.28 12.36 8.76
CA VAL A 101 -13.97 12.69 8.20
C VAL A 101 -13.99 12.37 6.73
N GLU A 102 -13.64 13.33 5.91
CA GLU A 102 -13.52 13.20 4.47
C GLU A 102 -12.09 13.41 4.02
N ASP A 103 -11.60 12.51 3.17
CA ASP A 103 -10.31 12.69 2.52
C ASP A 103 -10.37 13.83 1.51
N ARG A 104 -9.51 14.81 1.67
CA ARG A 104 -9.34 15.97 0.79
C ARG A 104 -7.94 16.03 0.18
N SER A 105 -7.21 14.93 0.29
CA SER A 105 -5.85 14.82 -0.22
C SER A 105 -5.78 15.10 -1.72
N LYS A 106 -4.72 15.79 -2.11
CA LYS A 106 -4.37 16.04 -3.50
C LYS A 106 -2.97 15.50 -3.75
N LYS A 107 -2.60 15.36 -5.03
CA LYS A 107 -1.29 14.83 -5.40
C LYS A 107 -0.16 15.55 -4.65
N GLY A 108 0.52 14.80 -3.77
CA GLY A 108 1.65 15.28 -2.98
C GLY A 108 1.31 16.07 -1.70
N LYS A 109 0.01 16.19 -1.34
CA LYS A 109 -0.41 16.82 -0.10
C LYS A 109 -1.57 16.04 0.52
N GLU A 110 -1.37 15.55 1.73
CA GLU A 110 -2.41 14.96 2.55
C GLU A 110 -3.30 16.04 3.14
N ALA A 111 -4.60 15.81 3.18
CA ALA A 111 -5.55 16.71 3.80
C ALA A 111 -6.83 15.97 4.18
N ALA A 112 -7.38 16.29 5.32
CA ALA A 112 -8.65 15.77 5.79
C ALA A 112 -9.56 16.90 6.27
N LEU A 113 -10.85 16.78 5.97
CA LEU A 113 -11.90 17.64 6.49
C LEU A 113 -12.72 16.88 7.51
N LEU A 114 -12.66 17.33 8.75
CA LEU A 114 -13.54 16.90 9.83
C LEU A 114 -14.77 17.78 9.89
N THR A 115 -15.94 17.18 9.79
CA THR A 115 -17.24 17.83 10.00
C THR A 115 -17.84 17.36 11.31
N VAL A 116 -18.23 18.29 12.19
CA VAL A 116 -18.81 18.01 13.50
C VAL A 116 -20.15 18.71 13.62
N ILE A 117 -21.23 17.93 13.79
CA ILE A 117 -22.55 18.42 14.20
C ILE A 117 -22.74 18.00 15.65
N ILE A 118 -23.16 18.92 16.50
CA ILE A 118 -23.43 18.66 17.93
C ILE A 118 -24.87 19.04 18.18
N LEU A 119 -25.69 18.07 18.59
CA LEU A 119 -27.08 18.30 18.96
C LEU A 119 -27.23 18.20 20.48
N GLN A 120 -27.71 19.26 21.09
CA GLN A 120 -28.07 19.28 22.51
C GLN A 120 -29.54 19.65 22.64
N ASN A 121 -30.35 18.80 23.29
CA ASN A 121 -31.81 18.97 23.40
C ASN A 121 -32.52 19.11 22.03
N GLY A 122 -31.98 18.46 20.99
CA GLY A 122 -32.52 18.53 19.61
C GLY A 122 -32.10 19.75 18.79
N GLU A 123 -31.36 20.69 19.38
CA GLU A 123 -30.88 21.88 18.72
C GLU A 123 -29.37 21.78 18.38
N ALA A 124 -29.01 22.21 17.18
CA ALA A 124 -27.60 22.18 16.75
C ALA A 124 -26.82 23.31 17.38
N LEU A 125 -25.67 23.00 17.99
CA LEU A 125 -24.70 23.99 18.41
C LEU A 125 -24.06 24.66 17.18
N GLY A 126 -24.17 26.00 17.07
CA GLY A 126 -23.64 26.75 15.92
C GLY A 126 -24.14 28.16 15.93
N ARG A 127 -24.45 28.75 14.76
CA ARG A 127 -24.93 30.14 14.63
C ARG A 127 -26.09 30.43 15.59
N GLY A 128 -25.90 31.36 16.55
CA GLY A 128 -26.89 31.71 17.57
C GLY A 128 -26.64 31.12 18.95
N VAL A 129 -25.70 30.20 19.09
CA VAL A 129 -25.18 29.71 20.37
C VAL A 129 -24.16 30.72 20.91
N SER A 130 -23.99 30.80 22.24
CA SER A 130 -23.04 31.73 22.85
C SER A 130 -21.65 31.58 22.23
N GLU A 131 -20.97 32.68 21.95
CA GLU A 131 -19.63 32.74 21.39
C GLU A 131 -18.63 31.89 22.23
N THR A 132 -18.86 31.82 23.54
CA THR A 132 -18.09 30.98 24.48
C THR A 132 -18.14 29.52 24.10
N ARG A 133 -19.31 28.94 23.77
CA ARG A 133 -19.45 27.55 23.38
C ARG A 133 -18.84 27.27 22.02
N ALA A 134 -19.03 28.17 21.06
CA ALA A 134 -18.38 28.05 19.75
C ALA A 134 -16.86 28.05 19.88
N THR A 135 -16.33 28.91 20.76
CA THR A 135 -14.89 28.95 21.06
C THR A 135 -14.40 27.68 21.74
N ALA A 136 -15.18 27.12 22.68
CA ALA A 136 -14.84 25.85 23.33
C ALA A 136 -14.73 24.70 22.32
N VAL A 137 -15.69 24.55 21.38
CA VAL A 137 -15.63 23.55 20.29
C VAL A 137 -14.40 23.78 19.42
N LYS A 138 -14.14 25.02 18.99
CA LYS A 138 -12.97 25.33 18.15
C LYS A 138 -11.65 24.99 18.86
N THR A 139 -11.57 25.30 20.17
CA THR A 139 -10.39 24.97 20.99
C THR A 139 -10.21 23.47 21.13
N TYR A 140 -11.28 22.74 21.38
CA TYR A 140 -11.25 21.29 21.43
C TYR A 140 -10.76 20.67 20.11
N LEU A 141 -11.32 21.12 18.96
CA LEU A 141 -10.90 20.62 17.65
C LEU A 141 -9.43 20.92 17.36
N LYS A 142 -8.93 22.10 17.73
CA LYS A 142 -7.49 22.42 17.62
C LYS A 142 -6.63 21.52 18.52
N SER A 143 -7.14 21.17 19.71
CA SER A 143 -6.43 20.32 20.67
C SER A 143 -6.26 18.86 20.22
N LEU A 144 -6.93 18.44 19.14
CA LEU A 144 -6.75 17.11 18.53
C LEU A 144 -5.42 16.96 17.78
N LEU A 145 -4.80 18.07 17.39
CA LEU A 145 -3.62 18.05 16.52
C LEU A 145 -2.48 17.15 17.02
N PRO A 146 -2.07 17.15 18.29
CA PRO A 146 -1.03 16.23 18.77
C PRO A 146 -1.42 14.75 18.64
N ASP A 147 -2.69 14.40 18.90
CA ASP A 147 -3.18 13.04 18.75
C ASP A 147 -3.21 12.63 17.28
N ILE A 148 -3.60 13.53 16.38
CA ILE A 148 -3.61 13.30 14.92
C ILE A 148 -2.19 13.08 14.40
N ILE A 149 -1.21 13.86 14.86
CA ILE A 149 0.20 13.69 14.52
C ILE A 149 0.68 12.29 14.94
N ALA A 150 0.36 11.86 16.17
CA ALA A 150 0.73 10.55 16.65
C ALA A 150 0.09 9.42 15.83
N GLU A 151 -1.21 9.53 15.51
CA GLU A 151 -1.89 8.53 14.68
C GLU A 151 -1.35 8.50 13.25
N ASN A 152 -1.01 9.65 12.67
CA ASN A 152 -0.42 9.70 11.33
C ASN A 152 0.95 9.00 11.31
N LEU A 153 1.77 9.24 12.34
CA LEU A 153 3.06 8.55 12.46
C LEU A 153 2.90 7.03 12.57
N GLU A 154 1.92 6.54 13.34
CA GLU A 154 1.63 5.11 13.43
C GLU A 154 1.20 4.51 12.08
N LEU A 155 0.40 5.24 11.30
CA LEU A 155 0.03 4.82 9.94
C LEU A 155 1.26 4.73 9.02
N ASP A 156 2.15 5.72 9.08
CA ASP A 156 3.37 5.75 8.28
C ASP A 156 4.33 4.62 8.67
N ILE A 157 4.50 4.36 9.97
CA ILE A 157 5.28 3.23 10.50
C ILE A 157 4.74 1.92 9.93
N LYS A 158 3.43 1.70 10.06
CA LYS A 158 2.77 0.49 9.55
C LYS A 158 2.96 0.31 8.04
N ALA A 159 2.82 1.39 7.28
CA ALA A 159 3.03 1.36 5.84
C ALA A 159 4.48 0.98 5.48
N GLN A 160 5.47 1.49 6.23
CA GLN A 160 6.88 1.14 6.05
C GLN A 160 7.16 -0.33 6.43
N GLU A 161 6.62 -0.82 7.53
CA GLU A 161 6.74 -2.23 7.93
C GLU A 161 6.17 -3.17 6.87
N GLU A 162 5.00 -2.85 6.31
CA GLU A 162 4.40 -3.61 5.21
C GLU A 162 5.27 -3.57 3.94
N ALA A 163 5.87 -2.41 3.62
CA ALA A 163 6.77 -2.27 2.47
C ALA A 163 8.05 -3.11 2.66
N ILE A 164 8.64 -3.09 3.86
CA ILE A 164 9.80 -3.91 4.23
C ILE A 164 9.45 -5.39 4.07
N SER A 165 8.35 -5.85 4.65
CA SER A 165 7.91 -7.25 4.56
C SER A 165 7.72 -7.72 3.11
N LYS A 166 7.15 -6.87 2.25
CA LYS A 166 7.01 -7.15 0.81
C LYS A 166 8.38 -7.25 0.12
N ALA A 167 9.31 -6.35 0.46
CA ALA A 167 10.65 -6.35 -0.11
C ALA A 167 11.46 -7.60 0.31
N GLU A 168 11.35 -8.02 1.57
CA GLU A 168 11.99 -9.22 2.09
C GLU A 168 11.48 -10.50 1.39
N LYS A 169 10.16 -10.62 1.21
CA LYS A 169 9.56 -11.73 0.46
C LYS A 169 10.05 -11.77 -0.99
N LYS A 170 10.15 -10.61 -1.63
CA LYS A 170 10.69 -10.51 -2.99
C LYS A 170 12.16 -10.91 -3.05
N LEU A 171 12.96 -10.46 -2.08
CA LEU A 171 14.38 -10.84 -2.00
C LEU A 171 14.55 -12.35 -1.85
N GLU A 172 13.76 -12.99 -0.99
CA GLU A 172 13.79 -14.44 -0.80
C GLU A 172 13.41 -15.20 -2.08
N SER A 173 12.38 -14.73 -2.80
CA SER A 173 12.00 -15.28 -4.10
C SER A 173 13.13 -15.19 -5.13
N LEU A 174 13.78 -14.03 -5.22
CA LEU A 174 14.91 -13.84 -6.14
C LEU A 174 16.12 -14.70 -5.79
N LYS A 175 16.39 -14.93 -4.50
CA LYS A 175 17.46 -15.86 -4.06
C LYS A 175 17.17 -17.30 -4.50
N ARG A 176 15.91 -17.75 -4.39
CA ARG A 176 15.50 -19.08 -4.84
C ARG A 176 15.64 -19.21 -6.36
N GLU A 177 15.14 -18.21 -7.10
CA GLU A 177 15.26 -18.17 -8.56
C GLU A 177 16.75 -18.21 -9.01
N LYS A 178 17.61 -17.44 -8.35
CA LYS A 178 19.05 -17.45 -8.60
C LYS A 178 19.61 -18.86 -8.42
N SER A 179 19.31 -19.54 -7.30
CA SER A 179 19.81 -20.90 -7.03
C SER A 179 19.31 -21.93 -8.07
N GLU A 180 18.05 -21.80 -8.52
CA GLU A 180 17.53 -22.65 -9.59
C GLU A 180 18.22 -22.41 -10.94
N LEU A 181 18.52 -21.16 -11.27
CA LEU A 181 19.24 -20.80 -12.49
C LEU A 181 20.69 -21.32 -12.44
N GLU A 182 21.38 -21.18 -11.31
CA GLU A 182 22.73 -21.73 -11.10
C GLU A 182 22.75 -23.24 -11.33
N ARG A 183 21.78 -23.96 -10.78
CA ARG A 183 21.64 -25.41 -11.02
C ARG A 183 21.37 -25.75 -12.48
N LYS A 184 20.54 -24.96 -13.18
CA LYS A 184 20.27 -25.17 -14.61
C LYS A 184 21.52 -24.92 -15.45
N ILE A 185 22.33 -23.94 -15.08
CA ILE A 185 23.63 -23.68 -15.74
C ILE A 185 24.54 -24.88 -15.58
N GLU A 186 24.71 -25.41 -14.37
CA GLU A 186 25.56 -26.60 -14.11
C GLU A 186 25.13 -27.83 -14.95
N VAL A 187 23.81 -28.11 -14.99
CA VAL A 187 23.27 -29.21 -15.81
C VAL A 187 23.52 -28.95 -17.30
N ASN A 188 23.38 -27.73 -17.76
CA ASN A 188 23.62 -27.41 -19.18
C ASN A 188 25.10 -27.58 -19.55
N GLU A 189 26.02 -27.08 -18.73
CA GLU A 189 27.48 -27.23 -18.92
C GLU A 189 27.88 -28.69 -18.99
N ARG A 190 27.33 -29.52 -18.08
CA ARG A 190 27.55 -31.00 -18.12
C ARG A 190 27.03 -31.62 -19.40
N THR A 191 25.81 -31.22 -19.82
CA THR A 191 25.22 -31.75 -21.06
C THR A 191 26.03 -31.34 -22.32
N GLN A 192 26.58 -30.11 -22.34
CA GLN A 192 27.48 -29.65 -23.39
C GLN A 192 28.72 -30.54 -23.48
N LEU A 193 29.38 -30.78 -22.34
CA LEU A 193 30.57 -31.64 -22.29
C LEU A 193 30.29 -33.06 -22.75
N ASP A 194 29.17 -33.67 -22.33
CA ASP A 194 28.76 -35.00 -22.77
C ASP A 194 28.51 -35.03 -24.29
N THR A 195 27.86 -33.98 -24.82
CA THR A 195 27.59 -33.86 -26.28
C THR A 195 28.88 -33.67 -27.09
N GLU A 196 29.83 -32.90 -26.59
CA GLU A 196 31.15 -32.72 -27.23
C GLU A 196 31.90 -34.03 -27.29
N ASN A 197 31.90 -34.84 -26.22
CA ASN A 197 32.50 -36.16 -26.18
C ASN A 197 31.82 -37.11 -27.16
N GLU A 198 30.49 -37.08 -27.26
CA GLU A 198 29.74 -37.86 -28.24
C GLU A 198 30.08 -37.50 -29.71
N ILE A 199 30.16 -36.19 -30.00
CA ILE A 199 30.58 -35.71 -31.32
C ILE A 199 31.96 -36.24 -31.67
N LYS A 200 32.94 -36.16 -30.76
CA LYS A 200 34.28 -36.64 -30.95
C LYS A 200 34.32 -38.16 -31.28
N ALA A 201 33.62 -38.95 -30.47
CA ALA A 201 33.50 -40.38 -30.69
C ALA A 201 32.86 -40.73 -32.07
N LYS A 202 31.83 -40.00 -32.46
CA LYS A 202 31.19 -40.17 -33.78
C LYS A 202 32.10 -39.76 -34.93
N GLN A 203 32.91 -38.71 -34.78
CA GLN A 203 33.91 -38.29 -35.74
C GLN A 203 34.98 -39.35 -35.94
N GLU A 204 35.54 -39.90 -34.85
CA GLU A 204 36.51 -41.00 -34.90
C GLU A 204 35.92 -42.25 -35.61
N GLY A 205 34.68 -42.61 -35.25
CA GLY A 205 33.94 -43.69 -35.93
C GLY A 205 33.73 -43.44 -37.41
N LEU A 206 33.44 -42.19 -37.80
CA LEU A 206 33.29 -41.83 -39.20
C LEU A 206 34.60 -41.97 -39.99
N GLU A 207 35.75 -41.60 -39.44
CA GLU A 207 37.05 -41.76 -40.08
C GLU A 207 37.42 -43.24 -40.26
N ILE A 208 37.11 -44.08 -39.27
CA ILE A 208 37.27 -45.55 -39.42
C ILE A 208 36.41 -46.07 -40.56
N LEU A 209 35.16 -45.66 -40.70
CA LEU A 209 34.30 -46.11 -41.80
C LEU A 209 34.77 -45.61 -43.15
N LYS A 210 35.25 -44.38 -43.24
CA LYS A 210 35.86 -43.86 -44.48
C LYS A 210 37.08 -44.66 -44.91
N SER A 211 37.99 -44.99 -43.98
CA SER A 211 39.18 -45.86 -44.31
C SER A 211 38.79 -47.24 -44.81
N LYS A 212 37.78 -47.88 -44.21
CA LYS A 212 37.28 -49.20 -44.73
C LYS A 212 36.70 -49.07 -46.10
N ARG A 213 36.04 -48.00 -46.47
CA ARG A 213 35.49 -47.75 -47.80
C ARG A 213 36.59 -47.68 -48.87
N THR A 214 37.75 -47.10 -48.56
CA THR A 214 38.89 -46.97 -49.48
C THR A 214 39.68 -48.31 -49.62
N THR A 215 39.59 -49.19 -48.64
CA THR A 215 40.29 -50.48 -48.63
C THR A 215 39.47 -51.66 -49.19
N THR A 216 38.16 -51.48 -49.47
CA THR A 216 37.34 -52.56 -50.08
C THR A 216 37.61 -52.59 -51.57
N PRO A 217 38.16 -53.72 -52.12
CA PRO A 217 38.40 -53.87 -53.57
C PRO A 217 37.05 -53.87 -54.30
N VAL A 218 36.96 -53.05 -55.34
CA VAL A 218 35.84 -53.10 -56.30
C VAL A 218 35.93 -54.42 -57.03
N LEU A 219 35.02 -55.38 -56.74
CA LEU A 219 34.86 -56.56 -57.50
C LEU A 219 34.60 -56.18 -58.98
N PRO A 220 35.35 -56.74 -59.94
CA PRO A 220 35.12 -56.45 -61.37
C PRO A 220 33.74 -57.04 -61.73
N SER A 221 32.91 -56.21 -62.37
CA SER A 221 31.61 -56.68 -62.91
C SER A 221 31.82 -57.68 -64.00
N SER A 222 31.59 -58.97 -63.73
CA SER A 222 31.48 -60.04 -64.69
C SER A 222 30.18 -59.86 -65.45
N GLY A 223 30.26 -59.31 -66.62
CA GLY A 223 29.10 -59.13 -67.49
C GLY A 223 29.46 -59.17 -68.95
N SER A 224 29.77 -60.32 -69.53
CA SER A 224 29.60 -60.53 -70.97
C SER A 224 28.85 -61.82 -71.21
N VAL A 225 27.53 -61.66 -71.31
CA VAL A 225 26.72 -62.75 -71.91
C VAL A 225 26.87 -62.66 -73.40
N GLN A 226 27.67 -63.58 -73.99
CA GLN A 226 27.67 -63.85 -75.41
C GLN A 226 26.32 -64.45 -75.85
N LYS A 227 25.65 -63.74 -76.76
CA LYS A 227 24.56 -64.31 -77.55
C LYS A 227 25.15 -65.24 -78.56
N THR A 228 24.84 -66.51 -78.46
CA THR A 228 25.04 -67.46 -79.56
C THR A 228 23.71 -67.69 -80.25
N ASN A 229 23.64 -67.32 -81.51
CA ASN A 229 22.57 -67.75 -82.43
C ASN A 229 22.69 -69.22 -82.77
N LEU A 230 21.56 -69.89 -82.77
CA LEU A 230 21.10 -70.91 -83.79
C LEU A 230 19.62 -71.13 -83.55
#